data_56a394faf2f170c41c19b3964e489bd6
#
_entry.id   56a394faf2f170c41c19b3964e489bd6
#
_cell.length_a   1.000
_cell.length_b   1.000
_cell.length_c   1.000
_cell.angle_alpha   90.00
_cell.angle_beta   90.00
_cell.angle_gamma   90.00
#
_symmetry.space_group_name_H-M   'P 1'
#
loop_
_entity.id
_entity.type
_entity.pdbx_description
1 polymer ?
#
loop_
_entity_poly.entity_id
_entity_poly.type
_entity_poly.pdbx_seq_one_letter_code
_entity_poly.pdbx_strand_id
1 'polypeptide(L)'
;MLRRILLASLAALAASPATAAAPPAGGGGNQKASFVRLPVFNANVVRSNRTRGVLSVESGVDVPDAKLRARVQMLIPRLRADLSRRLALYTDNLAPGMSPNLDLLVPQLQKQVDQTVGQPGARLLVLNVLIN
;
A
#
# COMPACT_ATOMS: atom_id res chain seq x y z
N MET A 1 1.18 -22.46 76.06
CA MET A 1 0.20 -22.09 75.04
C MET A 1 0.84 -21.73 73.77
N LEU A 2 0.78 -22.56 72.82
CA LEU A 2 1.41 -22.39 71.52
C LEU A 2 0.51 -21.64 70.59
N ARG A 3 0.92 -20.44 70.19
CA ARG A 3 0.26 -19.71 69.12
C ARG A 3 0.99 -20.03 67.80
N ARG A 4 0.33 -20.79 66.97
CA ARG A 4 0.77 -21.05 65.62
C ARG A 4 0.42 -19.85 64.75
N ILE A 5 1.43 -19.20 64.29
CA ILE A 5 1.29 -18.17 63.26
C ILE A 5 1.36 -18.88 61.93
N LEU A 6 0.28 -18.89 61.22
CA LEU A 6 0.22 -19.35 59.84
C LEU A 6 0.67 -18.19 58.95
N LEU A 7 1.83 -18.36 58.40
CA LEU A 7 2.30 -17.54 57.30
C LEU A 7 1.65 -18.00 56.02
N ALA A 8 0.69 -17.24 55.55
CA ALA A 8 0.16 -17.42 54.22
C ALA A 8 1.14 -16.79 53.20
N SER A 9 1.84 -17.62 52.48
CA SER A 9 2.64 -17.19 51.36
C SER A 9 1.75 -16.88 50.17
N LEU A 10 1.61 -15.60 49.88
CA LEU A 10 0.92 -15.14 48.70
C LEU A 10 1.85 -15.31 47.51
N ALA A 11 1.64 -16.31 46.69
CA ALA A 11 2.31 -16.47 45.42
C ALA A 11 1.70 -15.45 44.45
N ALA A 12 2.45 -14.40 44.18
CA ALA A 12 2.13 -13.47 43.11
C ALA A 12 2.39 -14.17 41.79
N LEU A 13 1.35 -14.57 41.10
CA LEU A 13 1.45 -14.96 39.70
C LEU A 13 1.68 -13.70 38.89
N ALA A 14 2.92 -13.48 38.51
CA ALA A 14 3.24 -12.49 37.51
C ALA A 14 2.75 -13.00 36.16
N ALA A 15 1.60 -12.52 35.74
CA ALA A 15 1.16 -12.69 34.37
C ALA A 15 2.06 -11.83 33.49
N SER A 16 2.99 -12.46 32.81
CA SER A 16 3.73 -11.79 31.76
C SER A 16 2.78 -11.44 30.63
N PRO A 17 2.68 -10.18 30.25
CA PRO A 17 1.94 -9.83 29.05
C PRO A 17 2.65 -10.50 27.86
N ALA A 18 1.96 -11.38 27.20
CA ALA A 18 2.41 -11.87 25.91
C ALA A 18 2.45 -10.68 24.96
N THR A 19 3.64 -10.16 24.71
CA THR A 19 3.86 -9.25 23.62
C THR A 19 3.61 -10.02 22.34
N ALA A 20 2.45 -9.81 21.75
CA ALA A 20 2.22 -10.28 20.42
C ALA A 20 3.23 -9.59 19.49
N ALA A 21 4.24 -10.33 19.07
CA ALA A 21 5.15 -9.83 18.06
C ALA A 21 4.35 -9.54 16.81
N ALA A 22 4.36 -8.29 16.34
CA ALA A 22 3.78 -7.95 15.07
C ALA A 22 4.48 -8.79 13.99
N PRO A 23 3.73 -9.42 13.07
CA PRO A 23 4.37 -10.17 12.00
C PRO A 23 5.27 -9.23 11.20
N PRO A 24 6.47 -9.68 10.81
CA PRO A 24 7.34 -8.86 9.98
C PRO A 24 6.58 -8.54 8.69
N ALA A 25 6.56 -7.29 8.31
CA ALA A 25 6.01 -6.88 7.03
C ALA A 25 6.74 -7.65 5.94
N GLY A 26 6.04 -8.58 5.30
CA GLY A 26 6.61 -9.39 4.22
C GLY A 26 6.96 -8.50 3.04
N GLY A 27 8.15 -8.63 2.55
CA GLY A 27 8.66 -7.87 1.43
C GLY A 27 9.95 -7.18 1.80
N GLY A 28 11.03 -7.81 1.40
CA GLY A 28 12.37 -7.33 1.64
C GLY A 28 12.57 -5.90 1.14
N GLY A 29 13.35 -5.16 1.84
CA GLY A 29 13.73 -3.81 1.52
C GLY A 29 13.34 -2.85 2.62
N ASN A 30 14.21 -1.90 2.84
CA ASN A 30 14.05 -0.84 3.82
C ASN A 30 12.89 0.06 3.42
N GLN A 31 11.69 -0.33 3.73
CA GLN A 31 10.54 0.54 3.57
C GLN A 31 10.61 1.60 4.67
N LYS A 32 10.63 2.87 4.26
CA LYS A 32 10.53 3.97 5.19
C LYS A 32 9.20 3.88 5.95
N ALA A 33 9.19 4.28 7.22
CA ALA A 33 7.97 4.33 8.03
C ALA A 33 6.87 5.22 7.41
N SER A 34 7.25 6.16 6.55
CA SER A 34 6.35 7.03 5.80
C SER A 34 5.74 6.39 4.55
N PHE A 35 6.20 5.20 4.17
CA PHE A 35 5.72 4.53 2.97
C PHE A 35 4.43 3.76 3.24
N VAL A 36 3.42 4.00 2.42
CA VAL A 36 2.15 3.28 2.44
C VAL A 36 2.02 2.49 1.15
N ARG A 37 2.00 1.16 1.25
CA ARG A 37 1.83 0.30 0.09
C ARG A 37 0.38 0.34 -0.38
N LEU A 38 0.19 0.53 -1.68
CA LEU A 38 -1.14 0.47 -2.30
C LEU A 38 -1.40 -0.93 -2.86
N PRO A 39 -2.65 -1.38 -2.89
CA PRO A 39 -3.02 -2.60 -3.61
C PRO A 39 -2.68 -2.49 -5.10
N VAL A 40 -2.38 -3.62 -5.72
CA VAL A 40 -2.16 -3.67 -7.17
C VAL A 40 -3.41 -3.20 -7.89
N PHE A 41 -3.24 -2.35 -8.89
CA PHE A 41 -4.32 -1.95 -9.77
C PHE A 41 -3.99 -2.32 -11.22
N ASN A 42 -5.03 -2.64 -11.98
CA ASN A 42 -4.91 -3.27 -13.27
C ASN A 42 -5.72 -2.52 -14.32
N ALA A 43 -5.29 -2.64 -15.56
CA ALA A 43 -6.07 -2.23 -16.72
C ALA A 43 -5.85 -3.21 -17.88
N ASN A 44 -6.81 -3.27 -18.78
CA ASN A 44 -6.71 -4.11 -19.96
C ASN A 44 -5.82 -3.44 -21.02
N VAL A 45 -5.00 -4.23 -21.66
CA VAL A 45 -4.17 -3.82 -22.80
C VAL A 45 -4.39 -4.76 -23.99
N VAL A 46 -4.04 -4.29 -25.17
CA VAL A 46 -4.05 -5.12 -26.37
C VAL A 46 -2.61 -5.44 -26.76
N ARG A 47 -2.30 -6.73 -26.86
CA ARG A 47 -0.98 -7.19 -27.27
C ARG A 47 -0.78 -7.05 -28.79
N SER A 48 0.46 -7.20 -29.24
CA SER A 48 0.82 -7.13 -30.67
C SER A 48 0.06 -8.16 -31.52
N ASN A 49 -0.25 -9.33 -30.97
CA ASN A 49 -1.07 -10.37 -31.64
C ASN A 49 -2.59 -10.11 -31.51
N ARG A 50 -2.98 -8.92 -31.07
CA ARG A 50 -4.36 -8.48 -30.84
C ARG A 50 -5.12 -9.26 -29.78
N THR A 51 -4.46 -10.07 -28.98
CA THR A 51 -5.06 -10.70 -27.79
C THR A 51 -5.08 -9.70 -26.63
N ARG A 52 -6.03 -9.90 -25.74
CA ARG A 52 -6.12 -9.08 -24.52
C ARG A 52 -5.06 -9.50 -23.53
N GLY A 53 -4.46 -8.51 -22.89
CA GLY A 53 -3.56 -8.68 -21.77
C GLY A 53 -4.02 -7.82 -20.60
N VAL A 54 -3.31 -7.95 -19.49
CA VAL A 54 -3.54 -7.16 -18.27
C VAL A 54 -2.26 -6.47 -17.91
N LEU A 55 -2.34 -5.15 -17.80
CA LEU A 55 -1.29 -4.32 -17.24
C LEU A 55 -1.53 -4.22 -15.75
N SER A 56 -0.56 -4.67 -14.95
CA SER A 56 -0.61 -4.60 -13.49
C SER A 56 0.45 -3.65 -12.97
N VAL A 57 0.06 -2.78 -12.08
CA VAL A 57 0.94 -1.79 -11.46
C VAL A 57 0.99 -1.99 -9.96
N GLU A 58 2.18 -2.25 -9.45
CA GLU A 58 2.47 -2.23 -8.01
C GLU A 58 3.04 -0.87 -7.64
N SER A 59 2.47 -0.28 -6.64
CA SER A 59 2.85 1.05 -6.21
C SER A 59 2.65 1.27 -4.71
N GLY A 60 3.15 2.37 -4.25
CA GLY A 60 2.91 2.89 -2.93
C GLY A 60 3.06 4.40 -2.94
N VAL A 61 2.79 5.00 -1.83
CA VAL A 61 2.96 6.44 -1.63
C VAL A 61 3.87 6.72 -0.44
N ASP A 62 4.78 7.65 -0.62
CA ASP A 62 5.61 8.18 0.47
C ASP A 62 4.90 9.41 1.05
N VAL A 63 4.52 9.31 2.33
CA VAL A 63 3.74 10.34 3.01
C VAL A 63 4.44 10.69 4.33
N PRO A 64 5.37 11.66 4.33
CA PRO A 64 6.11 12.03 5.54
C PRO A 64 5.22 12.57 6.66
N ASP A 65 4.18 13.33 6.32
CA ASP A 65 3.26 13.86 7.31
C ASP A 65 2.35 12.78 7.90
N ALA A 66 2.37 12.61 9.22
CA ALA A 66 1.64 11.55 9.92
C ALA A 66 0.11 11.67 9.78
N LYS A 67 -0.42 12.89 9.80
CA LYS A 67 -1.87 13.12 9.64
C LYS A 67 -2.32 12.80 8.23
N LEU A 68 -1.55 13.23 7.25
CA LEU A 68 -1.83 12.93 5.85
C LEU A 68 -1.73 11.44 5.58
N ARG A 69 -0.74 10.77 6.17
CA ARG A 69 -0.57 9.33 6.05
C ARG A 69 -1.77 8.55 6.58
N ALA A 70 -2.30 8.95 7.73
CA ALA A 70 -3.52 8.35 8.28
C ALA A 70 -4.71 8.54 7.33
N ARG A 71 -4.85 9.72 6.73
CA ARG A 71 -5.89 10.00 5.73
C ARG A 71 -5.72 9.14 4.49
N VAL A 72 -4.50 9.00 3.98
CA VAL A 72 -4.19 8.14 2.84
C VAL A 72 -4.56 6.68 3.13
N GLN A 73 -4.24 6.18 4.31
CA GLN A 73 -4.60 4.82 4.71
C GLN A 73 -6.11 4.58 4.69
N MET A 74 -6.89 5.56 5.10
CA MET A 74 -8.35 5.49 5.03
C MET A 74 -8.88 5.53 3.59
N LEU A 75 -8.15 6.15 2.68
CA LEU A 75 -8.54 6.34 1.29
C LEU A 75 -7.99 5.26 0.34
N ILE A 76 -7.30 4.24 0.85
CA ILE A 76 -6.70 3.20 0.02
C ILE A 76 -7.69 2.58 -0.98
N PRO A 77 -8.91 2.16 -0.60
CA PRO A 77 -9.86 1.59 -1.56
C PRO A 77 -10.23 2.58 -2.67
N ARG A 78 -10.40 3.84 -2.33
CA ARG A 78 -10.72 4.89 -3.29
C ARG A 78 -9.54 5.20 -4.21
N LEU A 79 -8.33 5.25 -3.64
CA LEU A 79 -7.11 5.43 -4.42
C LEU A 79 -6.96 4.31 -5.45
N ARG A 80 -7.17 3.07 -5.03
CA ARG A 80 -7.11 1.93 -5.96
C ARG A 80 -8.11 2.09 -7.11
N ALA A 81 -9.35 2.42 -6.80
CA ALA A 81 -10.40 2.60 -7.81
C ALA A 81 -10.07 3.74 -8.79
N ASP A 82 -9.65 4.88 -8.25
CA ASP A 82 -9.34 6.06 -9.06
C ASP A 82 -8.08 5.86 -9.92
N LEU A 83 -7.06 5.21 -9.37
CA LEU A 83 -5.85 4.86 -10.11
C LEU A 83 -6.12 3.83 -11.20
N SER A 84 -6.96 2.84 -10.94
CA SER A 84 -7.38 1.86 -11.94
C SER A 84 -8.11 2.54 -13.10
N ARG A 85 -8.98 3.47 -12.79
CA ARG A 85 -9.71 4.25 -13.82
C ARG A 85 -8.77 5.11 -14.66
N ARG A 86 -7.84 5.79 -14.01
CA ARG A 86 -6.84 6.61 -14.72
C ARG A 86 -5.94 5.76 -15.60
N LEU A 87 -5.54 4.60 -15.10
CA LEU A 87 -4.74 3.65 -15.88
C LEU A 87 -5.52 3.15 -17.10
N ALA A 88 -6.80 2.81 -16.94
CA ALA A 88 -7.65 2.39 -18.05
C ALA A 88 -7.77 3.46 -19.14
N LEU A 89 -7.92 4.72 -18.77
CA LEU A 89 -7.95 5.83 -19.72
C LEU A 89 -6.64 5.93 -20.52
N TYR A 90 -5.52 5.70 -19.86
CA TYR A 90 -4.23 5.66 -20.52
C TYR A 90 -4.12 4.48 -21.49
N THR A 91 -4.47 3.27 -21.06
CA THR A 91 -4.36 2.06 -21.88
C THR A 91 -5.34 2.03 -23.04
N ASP A 92 -6.50 2.65 -22.91
CA ASP A 92 -7.47 2.78 -24.00
C ASP A 92 -6.92 3.57 -25.20
N ASN A 93 -5.98 4.45 -24.95
CA ASN A 93 -5.30 5.24 -25.99
C ASN A 93 -3.95 4.66 -26.40
N LEU A 94 -3.58 3.51 -25.84
CA LEU A 94 -2.31 2.86 -26.15
C LEU A 94 -2.48 1.96 -27.38
N ALA A 95 -1.59 2.11 -28.36
CA ALA A 95 -1.62 1.28 -29.55
C ALA A 95 -1.31 -0.20 -29.20
N PRO A 96 -1.88 -1.18 -29.94
CA PRO A 96 -1.62 -2.59 -29.69
C PRO A 96 -0.12 -2.93 -29.70
N GLY A 97 0.33 -3.64 -28.68
CA GLY A 97 1.72 -4.05 -28.53
C GLY A 97 2.69 -2.97 -28.06
N MET A 98 2.21 -1.77 -27.86
CA MET A 98 3.05 -0.69 -27.32
C MET A 98 3.24 -0.86 -25.81
N SER A 99 4.47 -0.64 -25.37
CA SER A 99 4.77 -0.58 -23.94
C SER A 99 4.32 0.74 -23.34
N PRO A 100 3.85 0.74 -22.09
CA PRO A 100 3.51 1.99 -21.41
C PRO A 100 4.73 2.89 -21.27
N ASN A 101 4.55 4.17 -21.53
CA ASN A 101 5.57 5.17 -21.27
C ASN A 101 5.39 5.68 -19.83
N LEU A 102 6.25 5.21 -18.93
CA LEU A 102 6.16 5.56 -17.51
C LEU A 102 6.44 7.04 -17.25
N ASP A 103 7.27 7.68 -18.07
CA ASP A 103 7.55 9.11 -17.94
C ASP A 103 6.30 9.98 -18.17
N LEU A 104 5.37 9.48 -18.98
CA LEU A 104 4.07 10.14 -19.21
C LEU A 104 3.00 9.67 -18.23
N LEU A 105 3.01 8.39 -17.88
CA LEU A 105 1.98 7.78 -17.05
C LEU A 105 2.10 8.18 -15.58
N VAL A 106 3.31 8.14 -15.02
CA VAL A 106 3.52 8.41 -13.60
C VAL A 106 3.06 9.80 -13.18
N PRO A 107 3.34 10.88 -13.92
CA PRO A 107 2.78 12.20 -13.58
C PRO A 107 1.26 12.26 -13.58
N GLN A 108 0.60 11.51 -14.48
CA GLN A 108 -0.87 11.44 -14.52
C GLN A 108 -1.43 10.69 -13.30
N LEU A 109 -0.77 9.62 -12.90
CA LEU A 109 -1.14 8.87 -11.69
C LEU A 109 -0.89 9.71 -10.43
N GLN A 110 0.22 10.45 -10.37
CA GLN A 110 0.50 11.37 -9.26
C GLN A 110 -0.58 12.44 -9.14
N LYS A 111 -1.00 13.02 -10.24
CA LYS A 111 -2.09 13.99 -10.25
C LYS A 111 -3.39 13.38 -9.71
N GLN A 112 -3.68 12.13 -10.07
CA GLN A 112 -4.85 11.43 -9.55
C GLN A 112 -4.75 11.19 -8.04
N VAL A 113 -3.58 10.84 -7.52
CA VAL A 113 -3.34 10.70 -6.08
C VAL A 113 -3.65 12.02 -5.37
N ASP A 114 -3.13 13.13 -5.86
CA ASP A 114 -3.36 14.46 -5.27
C ASP A 114 -4.83 14.83 -5.27
N GLN A 115 -5.55 14.52 -6.34
CA GLN A 115 -6.99 14.78 -6.45
C GLN A 115 -7.80 13.92 -5.49
N THR A 116 -7.49 12.66 -5.37
CA THR A 116 -8.21 11.72 -4.49
C THR A 116 -7.97 12.04 -3.02
N VAL A 117 -6.74 12.35 -2.66
CA VAL A 117 -6.36 12.72 -1.30
C VAL A 117 -6.86 14.13 -0.95
N GLY A 118 -6.93 15.00 -1.94
CA GLY A 118 -7.41 16.37 -1.80
C GLY A 118 -6.32 17.39 -1.47
N GLN A 119 -5.07 16.95 -1.38
CA GLN A 119 -3.92 17.82 -1.14
C GLN A 119 -2.62 17.15 -1.59
N PRO A 120 -1.56 17.92 -1.90
CA PRO A 120 -0.24 17.37 -2.17
C PRO A 120 0.42 16.83 -0.89
N GLY A 121 1.50 16.09 -1.04
CA GLY A 121 2.29 15.55 0.07
C GLY A 121 2.37 14.02 0.08
N ALA A 122 1.55 13.33 -0.69
CA ALA A 122 1.63 11.90 -0.93
C ALA A 122 2.33 11.65 -2.27
N ARG A 123 3.60 11.24 -2.23
CA ARG A 123 4.39 10.99 -3.44
C ARG A 123 4.19 9.57 -3.91
N LEU A 124 3.67 9.40 -5.13
CA LEU A 124 3.50 8.08 -5.74
C LEU A 124 4.85 7.51 -6.17
N LEU A 125 5.09 6.26 -5.78
CA LEU A 125 6.25 5.48 -6.19
C LEU A 125 5.76 4.21 -6.87
N VAL A 126 6.14 4.03 -8.13
CA VAL A 126 5.85 2.81 -8.88
C VAL A 126 6.96 1.80 -8.62
N LEU A 127 6.59 0.64 -8.10
CA LEU A 127 7.53 -0.40 -7.71
C LEU A 127 7.75 -1.40 -8.84
N ASN A 128 6.67 -1.77 -9.53
CA ASN A 128 6.73 -2.76 -10.59
C ASN A 128 5.57 -2.57 -11.57
N VAL A 129 5.82 -2.88 -12.83
CA VAL A 129 4.83 -2.86 -13.91
C VAL A 129 4.97 -4.14 -14.71
N LEU A 130 3.89 -4.89 -14.83
CA LEU A 130 3.85 -6.17 -15.53
C LEU A 130 2.73 -6.19 -16.56
N ILE A 131 2.98 -6.83 -17.68
CA ILE A 131 1.95 -7.17 -18.70
C ILE A 131 1.89 -8.68 -18.82
N ASN A 132 0.72 -9.24 -18.55
CA ASN A 132 0.43 -10.67 -18.69
C ASN A 132 -0.53 -10.93 -19.85
#